data_5e9012e74b945790c14756bd133767bd
#
_entry.id   5e9012e74b945790c14756bd133767bd
#
_cell.length_a   1.000
_cell.length_b   1.000
_cell.length_c   1.000
_cell.angle_alpha   90.00
_cell.angle_beta   90.00
_cell.angle_gamma   90.00
#
_symmetry.space_group_name_H-M   'P 1'
#
loop_
_entity.id
_entity.type
_entity.pdbx_description
1 polymer ?
#
loop_
_entity_poly.entity_id
_entity_poly.type
_entity_poly.pdbx_seq_one_letter_code
_entity_poly.pdbx_strand_id
1 'polypeptide(L)'
;MIRGELIKYSLENLKQRKTRSFLTTLSIFIGITTIFIFVSFGLGLYSYVNELSSSGSADKIILQSRAGFGGIDSTFGFSEDELDAVERTSGVFDASGAYFKAAQIELNKEKKYVFLIGFDPKKPLIMEVSNIDIFKGEKLSSRAGKKVVLGYNYLLENKIFSKIVTLNDKVKINGVDFEVVGFLSEAGNPQDDSQIYITADSFKELYPNEDLLFNMIIARVELEHVDGTIKRVEKTLRDKRGQEDVPVLSAYGLV
;
A
#
# COMPACT_ATOMS: atom_id res chain seq x y z
N MET A 1 13.07 30.16 -56.87
CA MET A 1 12.11 31.28 -56.65
C MET A 1 10.64 30.85 -56.57
N ILE A 2 10.18 29.85 -57.33
CA ILE A 2 8.75 29.43 -57.39
C ILE A 2 8.19 28.88 -56.07
N ARG A 3 9.00 28.22 -55.19
CA ARG A 3 8.54 27.63 -53.93
C ARG A 3 8.10 28.66 -52.89
N GLY A 4 8.73 29.81 -52.79
CA GLY A 4 8.42 30.85 -51.81
C GLY A 4 7.10 31.58 -52.10
N GLU A 5 6.81 31.79 -53.37
CA GLU A 5 5.56 32.45 -53.80
C GLU A 5 4.34 31.53 -53.59
N LEU A 6 4.48 30.22 -53.85
CA LEU A 6 3.43 29.24 -53.58
C LEU A 6 3.06 29.16 -52.09
N ILE A 7 4.06 29.19 -51.19
CA ILE A 7 3.86 29.19 -49.76
C ILE A 7 3.14 30.47 -49.33
N LYS A 8 3.58 31.63 -49.84
CA LYS A 8 2.95 32.92 -49.51
C LYS A 8 1.48 32.98 -49.98
N TYR A 9 1.19 32.52 -51.19
CA TYR A 9 -0.16 32.42 -51.73
C TYR A 9 -1.07 31.48 -50.93
N SER A 10 -0.54 30.35 -50.52
CA SER A 10 -1.28 29.41 -49.66
C SER A 10 -1.57 30.00 -48.28
N LEU A 11 -0.68 30.74 -47.66
CA LEU A 11 -0.85 31.44 -46.40
C LEU A 11 -1.87 32.59 -46.51
N GLU A 12 -1.90 33.34 -47.62
CA GLU A 12 -2.89 34.40 -47.87
C GLU A 12 -4.30 33.82 -48.05
N ASN A 13 -4.46 32.68 -48.71
CA ASN A 13 -5.73 31.97 -48.84
C ASN A 13 -6.25 31.43 -47.49
N LEU A 14 -5.38 30.94 -46.64
CA LEU A 14 -5.71 30.55 -45.25
C LEU A 14 -6.21 31.74 -44.42
N LYS A 15 -5.61 32.91 -44.63
CA LYS A 15 -5.96 34.16 -43.93
C LYS A 15 -7.33 34.72 -44.35
N GLN A 16 -7.76 34.49 -45.60
CA GLN A 16 -9.08 34.92 -46.09
C GLN A 16 -10.25 34.10 -45.53
N ARG A 17 -10.02 32.83 -45.13
CA ARG A 17 -11.06 31.94 -44.56
C ARG A 17 -10.72 31.50 -43.13
N LYS A 18 -10.46 32.49 -42.26
CA LYS A 18 -9.94 32.31 -40.90
C LYS A 18 -10.70 31.26 -40.08
N THR A 19 -12.01 31.31 -40.07
CA THR A 19 -12.85 30.40 -39.26
C THR A 19 -12.72 28.95 -39.71
N ARG A 20 -12.77 28.71 -41.03
CA ARG A 20 -12.67 27.36 -41.58
C ARG A 20 -11.25 26.77 -41.33
N SER A 21 -10.21 27.57 -41.60
CA SER A 21 -8.82 27.17 -41.38
C SER A 21 -8.56 26.91 -39.91
N PHE A 22 -9.05 27.75 -39.01
CA PHE A 22 -8.94 27.58 -37.56
C PHE A 22 -9.61 26.28 -37.11
N LEU A 23 -10.86 26.02 -37.52
CA LEU A 23 -11.58 24.81 -37.15
C LEU A 23 -10.86 23.53 -37.66
N THR A 24 -10.35 23.55 -38.89
CA THR A 24 -9.61 22.40 -39.43
C THR A 24 -8.30 22.15 -38.65
N THR A 25 -7.54 23.21 -38.40
CA THR A 25 -6.29 23.10 -37.63
C THR A 25 -6.56 22.63 -36.19
N LEU A 26 -7.62 23.18 -35.57
CA LEU A 26 -8.03 22.78 -34.22
C LEU A 26 -8.43 21.30 -34.16
N SER A 27 -9.20 20.81 -35.16
CA SER A 27 -9.58 19.40 -35.25
C SER A 27 -8.39 18.48 -35.40
N ILE A 28 -7.42 18.84 -36.24
CA ILE A 28 -6.17 18.06 -36.39
C ILE A 28 -5.36 18.10 -35.09
N PHE A 29 -5.24 19.26 -34.46
CA PHE A 29 -4.54 19.44 -33.18
C PHE A 29 -5.16 18.58 -32.09
N ILE A 30 -6.50 18.61 -31.93
CA ILE A 30 -7.19 17.78 -30.96
C ILE A 30 -6.95 16.30 -31.23
N GLY A 31 -7.02 15.86 -32.51
CA GLY A 31 -6.78 14.47 -32.88
C GLY A 31 -5.36 14.00 -32.50
N ILE A 32 -4.35 14.78 -32.85
CA ILE A 32 -2.94 14.45 -32.54
C ILE A 32 -2.72 14.47 -31.01
N THR A 33 -3.24 15.49 -30.32
CA THR A 33 -3.13 15.60 -28.85
C THR A 33 -3.77 14.41 -28.16
N THR A 34 -4.94 13.99 -28.62
CA THR A 34 -5.63 12.82 -28.05
C THR A 34 -4.79 11.55 -28.20
N ILE A 35 -4.25 11.29 -29.39
CA ILE A 35 -3.38 10.14 -29.64
C ILE A 35 -2.14 10.21 -28.72
N PHE A 36 -1.51 11.39 -28.65
CA PHE A 36 -0.34 11.58 -27.79
C PHE A 36 -0.63 11.30 -26.32
N ILE A 37 -1.76 11.79 -25.80
CA ILE A 37 -2.19 11.55 -24.42
C ILE A 37 -2.39 10.06 -24.18
N PHE A 38 -3.11 9.35 -25.07
CA PHE A 38 -3.33 7.91 -24.91
C PHE A 38 -2.04 7.08 -24.96
N VAL A 39 -1.13 7.39 -25.89
CA VAL A 39 0.15 6.70 -25.98
C VAL A 39 1.01 6.98 -24.73
N SER A 40 1.09 8.24 -24.31
CA SER A 40 1.86 8.62 -23.11
C SER A 40 1.27 7.98 -21.85
N PHE A 41 -0.05 7.94 -21.71
CA PHE A 41 -0.71 7.27 -20.60
C PHE A 41 -0.43 5.76 -20.61
N GLY A 42 -0.56 5.12 -21.78
CA GLY A 42 -0.28 3.69 -21.91
C GLY A 42 1.16 3.31 -21.56
N LEU A 43 2.13 4.10 -22.03
CA LEU A 43 3.56 3.91 -21.71
C LEU A 43 3.84 4.18 -20.22
N GLY A 44 3.21 5.21 -19.65
CA GLY A 44 3.33 5.53 -18.23
C GLY A 44 2.75 4.43 -17.35
N LEU A 45 1.57 3.90 -17.70
CA LEU A 45 0.97 2.79 -16.99
C LEU A 45 1.83 1.51 -17.10
N TYR A 46 2.34 1.20 -18.28
CA TYR A 46 3.24 0.07 -18.49
C TYR A 46 4.52 0.19 -17.64
N SER A 47 5.14 1.37 -17.62
CA SER A 47 6.32 1.64 -16.79
C SER A 47 6.02 1.50 -15.31
N TYR A 48 4.87 2.02 -14.86
CA TYR A 48 4.41 1.93 -13.48
C TYR A 48 4.16 0.47 -13.05
N VAL A 49 3.48 -0.33 -13.89
CA VAL A 49 3.27 -1.76 -13.60
C VAL A 49 4.59 -2.52 -13.55
N ASN A 50 5.54 -2.24 -14.46
CA ASN A 50 6.85 -2.86 -14.41
C ASN A 50 7.66 -2.46 -13.17
N GLU A 51 7.56 -1.22 -12.73
CA GLU A 51 8.19 -0.74 -11.50
C GLU A 51 7.60 -1.44 -10.27
N LEU A 52 6.28 -1.56 -10.17
CA LEU A 52 5.63 -2.33 -9.12
C LEU A 52 6.04 -3.81 -9.13
N SER A 53 6.14 -4.41 -10.31
CA SER A 53 6.57 -5.82 -10.44
C SER A 53 8.05 -6.01 -10.08
N SER A 54 8.90 -5.01 -10.31
CA SER A 54 10.34 -5.06 -10.00
C SER A 54 10.68 -4.63 -8.58
N SER A 55 9.77 -3.94 -7.88
CA SER A 55 9.99 -3.39 -6.54
C SER A 55 9.95 -4.40 -5.38
N GLY A 56 10.22 -5.69 -5.66
CA GLY A 56 10.35 -6.73 -4.61
C GLY A 56 9.02 -7.29 -4.10
N SER A 57 7.90 -6.97 -4.76
CA SER A 57 6.57 -7.48 -4.39
C SER A 57 6.14 -8.70 -5.20
N ALA A 58 6.82 -8.97 -6.33
CA ALA A 58 6.46 -10.06 -7.25
C ALA A 58 6.61 -11.46 -6.63
N ASP A 59 7.46 -11.61 -5.63
CA ASP A 59 7.69 -12.83 -4.87
C ASP A 59 6.77 -12.98 -3.67
N LYS A 60 5.74 -12.12 -3.53
CA LYS A 60 4.86 -12.12 -2.36
C LYS A 60 3.40 -12.31 -2.73
N ILE A 61 2.73 -13.13 -1.95
CA ILE A 61 1.27 -13.28 -1.99
C ILE A 61 0.67 -12.68 -0.72
N ILE A 62 -0.48 -12.08 -0.86
CA ILE A 62 -1.24 -11.48 0.23
C ILE A 62 -2.50 -12.30 0.44
N LEU A 63 -2.67 -12.83 1.62
CA LEU A 63 -3.84 -13.54 2.08
C LEU A 63 -4.64 -12.57 2.93
N GLN A 64 -5.81 -12.17 2.46
CA GLN A 64 -6.64 -11.18 3.15
C GLN A 64 -7.99 -11.80 3.51
N SER A 65 -8.46 -11.52 4.72
CA SER A 65 -9.81 -11.91 5.13
C SER A 65 -10.87 -11.19 4.28
N ARG A 66 -12.00 -11.85 4.02
CA ARG A 66 -13.16 -11.24 3.33
C ARG A 66 -13.69 -9.95 4.00
N ALA A 67 -13.46 -9.79 5.29
CA ALA A 67 -13.84 -8.58 6.00
C ALA A 67 -13.07 -7.33 5.55
N GLY A 68 -12.05 -7.48 4.72
CA GLY A 68 -11.24 -6.39 4.18
C GLY A 68 -10.38 -5.69 5.20
N PHE A 69 -9.73 -4.59 4.79
CA PHE A 69 -9.02 -3.69 5.68
C PHE A 69 -10.00 -3.00 6.63
N GLY A 70 -9.84 -3.20 7.94
CA GLY A 70 -10.65 -2.52 8.95
C GLY A 70 -12.03 -3.11 9.18
N GLY A 71 -12.28 -4.36 8.80
CA GLY A 71 -13.48 -5.07 9.20
C GLY A 71 -13.67 -4.97 10.72
N ILE A 72 -14.79 -4.40 11.16
CA ILE A 72 -15.15 -4.20 12.58
C ILE A 72 -15.39 -5.58 13.25
N ASP A 73 -15.54 -6.62 12.44
CA ASP A 73 -15.84 -7.97 12.90
C ASP A 73 -14.54 -8.78 13.09
N SER A 74 -14.14 -8.92 14.36
CA SER A 74 -13.00 -9.74 14.77
C SER A 74 -13.17 -11.25 14.47
N THR A 75 -14.32 -11.66 13.98
CA THR A 75 -14.65 -13.06 13.66
C THR A 75 -13.94 -13.56 12.41
N PHE A 76 -13.50 -12.66 11.53
CA PHE A 76 -12.88 -13.01 10.25
C PHE A 76 -11.41 -12.60 10.22
N GLY A 77 -10.53 -13.51 10.59
CA GLY A 77 -9.09 -13.32 10.57
C GLY A 77 -8.38 -14.65 10.41
N PHE A 78 -7.06 -14.62 10.54
CA PHE A 78 -6.20 -15.80 10.53
C PHE A 78 -5.59 -16.02 11.91
N SER A 79 -5.64 -17.25 12.39
CA SER A 79 -5.00 -17.65 13.63
C SER A 79 -3.48 -17.83 13.45
N GLU A 80 -2.74 -17.91 14.57
CA GLU A 80 -1.32 -18.27 14.56
C GLU A 80 -1.09 -19.65 13.94
N ASP A 81 -1.99 -20.60 14.24
CA ASP A 81 -1.95 -21.93 13.64
C ASP A 81 -2.11 -21.93 12.12
N GLU A 82 -2.91 -21.02 11.58
CA GLU A 82 -3.08 -20.87 10.14
C GLU A 82 -1.86 -20.19 9.50
N LEU A 83 -1.26 -19.21 10.15
CA LEU A 83 0.01 -18.64 9.74
C LEU A 83 1.09 -19.71 9.65
N ASP A 84 1.22 -20.56 10.68
CA ASP A 84 2.15 -21.67 10.70
C ASP A 84 1.89 -22.67 9.57
N ALA A 85 0.62 -22.95 9.26
CA ALA A 85 0.26 -23.84 8.16
C ALA A 85 0.63 -23.26 6.80
N VAL A 86 0.44 -21.96 6.60
CA VAL A 86 0.87 -21.23 5.40
C VAL A 86 2.39 -21.29 5.24
N GLU A 87 3.14 -21.01 6.31
CA GLU A 87 4.60 -21.02 6.29
C GLU A 87 5.19 -22.39 5.94
N ARG A 88 4.50 -23.48 6.37
CA ARG A 88 4.92 -24.87 6.06
C ARG A 88 4.46 -25.36 4.68
N THR A 89 3.71 -24.56 3.93
CA THR A 89 3.21 -24.96 2.61
C THR A 89 4.36 -24.95 1.59
N SER A 90 4.45 -26.01 0.78
CA SER A 90 5.48 -26.13 -0.25
C SER A 90 5.41 -24.97 -1.25
N GLY A 91 6.55 -24.30 -1.48
CA GLY A 91 6.70 -23.10 -2.31
C GLY A 91 6.59 -21.78 -1.54
N VAL A 92 6.35 -21.83 -0.23
CA VAL A 92 6.46 -20.68 0.68
C VAL A 92 7.82 -20.70 1.36
N PHE A 93 8.54 -19.58 1.32
CA PHE A 93 9.85 -19.43 1.97
C PHE A 93 9.74 -18.79 3.34
N ASP A 94 8.78 -17.87 3.49
CA ASP A 94 8.56 -17.12 4.71
C ASP A 94 7.12 -16.60 4.74
N ALA A 95 6.55 -16.44 5.93
CA ALA A 95 5.23 -15.85 6.11
C ALA A 95 5.18 -14.98 7.37
N SER A 96 4.36 -13.92 7.32
CA SER A 96 4.15 -13.02 8.44
C SER A 96 2.70 -12.56 8.49
N GLY A 97 2.12 -12.58 9.70
CA GLY A 97 0.81 -12.03 9.95
C GLY A 97 0.88 -10.54 10.29
N ALA A 98 -0.15 -9.79 9.93
CA ALA A 98 -0.32 -8.41 10.30
C ALA A 98 -1.70 -8.15 10.92
N TYR A 99 -1.70 -7.42 12.02
CA TYR A 99 -2.89 -6.93 12.70
C TYR A 99 -3.24 -5.54 12.21
N PHE A 100 -4.53 -5.27 11.98
CA PHE A 100 -5.03 -3.97 11.60
C PHE A 100 -6.21 -3.60 12.50
N LYS A 101 -6.14 -2.43 13.13
CA LYS A 101 -7.26 -1.87 13.88
C LYS A 101 -7.28 -0.36 13.81
N ALA A 102 -8.48 0.21 13.88
CA ALA A 102 -8.61 1.63 14.16
C ALA A 102 -8.19 1.88 15.62
N ALA A 103 -7.30 2.86 15.82
CA ALA A 103 -6.83 3.26 17.13
C ALA A 103 -6.91 4.77 17.29
N GLN A 104 -7.10 5.23 18.52
CA GLN A 104 -7.00 6.63 18.84
C GLN A 104 -5.54 7.00 19.10
N ILE A 105 -5.00 7.93 18.30
CA ILE A 105 -3.71 8.55 18.60
C ILE A 105 -3.92 9.94 19.19
N GLU A 106 -3.16 10.28 20.23
CA GLU A 106 -3.23 11.58 20.91
C GLU A 106 -1.85 12.22 21.03
N LEU A 107 -1.74 13.47 20.62
CA LEU A 107 -0.59 14.33 20.83
C LEU A 107 -1.07 15.69 21.35
N ASN A 108 -0.50 16.21 22.44
CA ASN A 108 -0.84 17.52 23.03
C ASN A 108 -2.36 17.72 23.25
N LYS A 109 -3.07 16.69 23.68
CA LYS A 109 -4.55 16.63 23.87
C LYS A 109 -5.36 16.64 22.55
N GLU A 110 -4.75 16.75 21.40
CA GLU A 110 -5.42 16.52 20.12
C GLU A 110 -5.56 15.03 19.88
N LYS A 111 -6.78 14.56 19.60
CA LYS A 111 -7.11 13.16 19.37
C LYS A 111 -7.53 12.93 17.94
N LYS A 112 -6.98 11.89 17.30
CA LYS A 112 -7.33 11.45 15.95
C LYS A 112 -7.53 9.94 15.94
N TYR A 113 -8.34 9.45 15.00
CA TYR A 113 -8.49 8.03 14.73
C TYR A 113 -7.74 7.69 13.46
N VAL A 114 -6.88 6.70 13.55
CA VAL A 114 -5.99 6.27 12.46
C VAL A 114 -5.92 4.75 12.45
N PHE A 115 -5.41 4.17 11.36
CA PHE A 115 -5.15 2.73 11.32
C PHE A 115 -3.84 2.42 12.02
N LEU A 116 -3.91 1.49 12.97
CA LEU A 116 -2.79 0.91 13.70
C LEU A 116 -2.47 -0.44 13.10
N ILE A 117 -1.20 -0.64 12.74
CA ILE A 117 -0.69 -1.88 12.19
C ILE A 117 0.29 -2.50 13.18
N GLY A 118 0.02 -3.75 13.55
CA GLY A 118 0.92 -4.58 14.37
C GLY A 118 1.57 -5.66 13.51
N PHE A 119 2.90 -5.75 13.50
CA PHE A 119 3.64 -6.75 12.72
C PHE A 119 4.89 -7.25 13.45
N ASP A 120 5.44 -8.38 13.01
CA ASP A 120 6.72 -8.87 13.51
C ASP A 120 7.90 -8.19 12.77
N PRO A 121 8.73 -7.38 13.46
CA PRO A 121 9.88 -6.73 12.85
C PRO A 121 10.98 -7.70 12.37
N LYS A 122 10.97 -8.97 12.79
CA LYS A 122 11.89 -9.97 12.25
C LYS A 122 11.53 -10.40 10.84
N LYS A 123 10.23 -10.32 10.50
CA LYS A 123 9.65 -10.68 9.21
C LYS A 123 8.84 -9.49 8.67
N PRO A 124 9.49 -8.40 8.24
CA PRO A 124 8.82 -7.15 7.89
C PRO A 124 8.14 -7.20 6.52
N LEU A 125 7.51 -8.33 6.18
CA LEU A 125 6.92 -8.55 4.84
C LEU A 125 5.85 -7.53 4.50
N ILE A 126 5.12 -6.99 5.51
CA ILE A 126 4.14 -5.92 5.30
C ILE A 126 4.79 -4.63 4.78
N MET A 127 5.97 -4.28 5.27
CA MET A 127 6.71 -3.11 4.82
C MET A 127 7.25 -3.31 3.41
N GLU A 128 7.76 -4.52 3.14
CA GLU A 128 8.29 -4.89 1.83
C GLU A 128 7.21 -4.89 0.74
N VAL A 129 6.03 -5.47 1.02
CA VAL A 129 4.93 -5.54 0.04
C VAL A 129 4.32 -4.18 -0.25
N SER A 130 4.33 -3.30 0.74
CA SER A 130 3.86 -1.92 0.58
C SER A 130 4.92 -0.99 -0.02
N ASN A 131 6.13 -1.49 -0.29
CA ASN A 131 7.29 -0.72 -0.76
C ASN A 131 7.54 0.54 0.08
N ILE A 132 7.37 0.43 1.39
CA ILE A 132 7.49 1.53 2.35
C ILE A 132 8.78 1.38 3.13
N ASP A 133 9.65 2.37 3.01
CA ASP A 133 10.92 2.47 3.75
C ASP A 133 10.88 3.54 4.83
N ILE A 134 11.87 3.52 5.71
CA ILE A 134 12.06 4.57 6.70
C ILE A 134 12.66 5.81 6.01
N PHE A 135 11.92 6.91 6.07
CA PHE A 135 12.40 8.22 5.62
C PHE A 135 13.31 8.88 6.65
N LYS A 136 12.94 8.78 7.94
CA LYS A 136 13.69 9.43 9.04
C LYS A 136 13.61 8.60 10.30
N GLY A 137 14.72 8.46 11.01
CA GLY A 137 14.79 7.68 12.25
C GLY A 137 15.18 6.23 12.04
N GLU A 138 14.63 5.32 12.83
CA GLU A 138 15.00 3.92 12.87
C GLU A 138 13.79 3.01 12.58
N LYS A 139 14.07 1.81 12.05
CA LYS A 139 13.08 0.72 11.93
C LYS A 139 12.73 0.18 13.32
N LEU A 140 11.50 -0.32 13.46
CA LEU A 140 11.13 -1.08 14.65
C LEU A 140 12.01 -2.32 14.79
N SER A 141 12.46 -2.59 16.00
CA SER A 141 13.15 -3.83 16.33
C SER A 141 12.22 -4.73 17.16
N SER A 142 12.49 -6.04 17.18
CA SER A 142 11.68 -7.01 17.95
C SER A 142 11.68 -6.73 19.47
N ARG A 143 12.67 -5.97 19.97
CA ARG A 143 12.77 -5.55 21.37
C ARG A 143 12.31 -4.11 21.60
N ALA A 144 11.62 -3.52 20.63
CA ALA A 144 11.32 -2.10 20.66
C ALA A 144 10.43 -1.68 21.84
N GLY A 145 9.66 -2.59 22.43
CA GLY A 145 8.70 -2.25 23.48
C GLY A 145 7.69 -1.21 22.96
N LYS A 146 7.37 -0.20 23.76
CA LYS A 146 6.41 0.84 23.43
C LYS A 146 6.99 1.90 22.50
N LYS A 147 7.40 1.47 21.30
CA LYS A 147 7.91 2.33 20.22
C LYS A 147 6.98 2.28 19.02
N VAL A 148 6.90 3.39 18.28
CA VAL A 148 6.03 3.55 17.12
C VAL A 148 6.78 4.18 15.98
N VAL A 149 6.48 3.72 14.76
CA VAL A 149 6.84 4.36 13.50
C VAL A 149 5.57 4.95 12.90
N LEU A 150 5.65 6.19 12.48
CA LEU A 150 4.52 6.96 11.97
C LEU A 150 4.62 7.13 10.45
N GLY A 151 3.48 7.24 9.79
CA GLY A 151 3.40 7.56 8.37
C GLY A 151 3.93 8.96 8.05
N TYR A 152 4.07 9.26 6.77
CA TYR A 152 4.66 10.53 6.30
C TYR A 152 3.87 11.78 6.70
N ASN A 153 2.53 11.68 6.76
CA ASN A 153 1.64 12.81 7.07
C ASN A 153 1.88 13.43 8.46
N TYR A 154 2.53 12.72 9.39
CA TYR A 154 2.86 13.24 10.71
C TYR A 154 4.02 14.24 10.70
N LEU A 155 4.80 14.27 9.61
CA LEU A 155 5.85 15.27 9.36
C LEU A 155 5.31 16.58 8.80
N LEU A 156 4.05 16.61 8.38
CA LEU A 156 3.42 17.76 7.73
C LEU A 156 2.55 18.53 8.73
N GLU A 157 2.73 19.84 8.77
CA GLU A 157 1.95 20.73 9.64
C GLU A 157 0.46 20.72 9.23
N ASN A 158 -0.43 20.69 10.22
CA ASN A 158 -1.89 20.70 10.04
C ASN A 158 -2.45 19.53 9.21
N LYS A 159 -1.69 18.45 9.01
CA LYS A 159 -2.16 17.27 8.28
C LYS A 159 -2.90 16.30 9.22
N ILE A 160 -2.22 15.79 10.24
CA ILE A 160 -2.82 14.93 11.29
C ILE A 160 -3.04 15.73 12.56
N PHE A 161 -2.01 16.41 13.06
CA PHE A 161 -2.04 17.30 14.21
C PHE A 161 -1.73 18.75 13.81
N SER A 162 -2.08 19.70 14.64
CA SER A 162 -1.75 21.13 14.42
C SER A 162 -0.25 21.38 14.40
N LYS A 163 0.54 20.52 15.07
CA LYS A 163 2.00 20.57 15.07
C LYS A 163 2.58 19.31 14.45
N ILE A 164 3.72 19.44 13.82
CA ILE A 164 4.52 18.31 13.34
C ILE A 164 4.95 17.43 14.52
N VAL A 165 5.07 16.14 14.27
CA VAL A 165 5.64 15.19 15.22
C VAL A 165 7.13 15.05 14.94
N THR A 166 7.93 14.91 15.99
CA THR A 166 9.38 14.75 15.87
C THR A 166 9.85 13.43 16.48
N LEU A 167 11.08 13.01 16.12
CA LEU A 167 11.69 11.84 16.75
C LEU A 167 11.81 12.05 18.27
N ASN A 168 11.60 10.96 19.01
CA ASN A 168 11.57 10.89 20.48
C ASN A 168 10.36 11.59 21.14
N ASP A 169 9.44 12.16 20.36
CA ASP A 169 8.16 12.61 20.93
C ASP A 169 7.40 11.40 21.50
N LYS A 170 6.56 11.68 22.50
CA LYS A 170 5.64 10.70 23.05
C LYS A 170 4.23 10.93 22.53
N VAL A 171 3.67 9.93 21.90
CA VAL A 171 2.27 9.91 21.47
C VAL A 171 1.50 8.87 22.30
N LYS A 172 0.24 9.11 22.56
CA LYS A 172 -0.61 8.10 23.21
C LYS A 172 -1.42 7.36 22.16
N ILE A 173 -1.32 6.05 22.20
CA ILE A 173 -2.13 5.15 21.39
C ILE A 173 -3.09 4.42 22.32
N ASN A 174 -4.39 4.64 22.16
CA ASN A 174 -5.42 4.14 23.07
C ASN A 174 -5.10 4.43 24.56
N GLY A 175 -4.51 5.61 24.86
CA GLY A 175 -4.16 6.04 26.20
C GLY A 175 -2.79 5.54 26.70
N VAL A 176 -2.09 4.68 25.98
CA VAL A 176 -0.76 4.16 26.33
C VAL A 176 0.32 4.99 25.60
N ASP A 177 1.36 5.40 26.34
CA ASP A 177 2.47 6.19 25.81
C ASP A 177 3.40 5.34 24.93
N PHE A 178 3.69 5.84 23.73
CA PHE A 178 4.65 5.30 22.78
C PHE A 178 5.67 6.36 22.38
N GLU A 179 6.92 5.96 22.24
CA GLU A 179 8.01 6.80 21.73
C GLU A 179 8.10 6.72 20.22
N VAL A 180 8.12 7.86 19.54
CA VAL A 180 8.27 7.94 18.08
C VAL A 180 9.73 7.71 17.71
N VAL A 181 10.02 6.61 17.02
CA VAL A 181 11.39 6.23 16.63
C VAL A 181 11.67 6.41 15.15
N GLY A 182 10.64 6.56 14.32
CA GLY A 182 10.82 6.74 12.89
C GLY A 182 9.58 7.24 12.19
N PHE A 183 9.80 7.68 10.95
CA PHE A 183 8.77 8.09 10.00
C PHE A 183 8.98 7.36 8.68
N LEU A 184 7.87 6.96 8.06
CA LEU A 184 7.88 6.28 6.77
C LEU A 184 8.07 7.27 5.62
N SER A 185 8.56 6.77 4.49
CA SER A 185 8.54 7.49 3.23
C SER A 185 7.11 7.72 2.75
N GLU A 186 6.93 8.75 1.93
CA GLU A 186 5.64 9.05 1.32
C GLU A 186 5.22 7.93 0.37
N ALA A 187 4.07 7.31 0.64
CA ALA A 187 3.47 6.31 -0.24
C ALA A 187 2.62 6.96 -1.36
N GLY A 188 2.25 8.23 -1.19
CA GLY A 188 1.41 8.97 -2.13
C GLY A 188 -0.09 8.69 -1.99
N ASN A 189 -0.49 7.94 -0.98
CA ASN A 189 -1.87 7.66 -0.62
C ASN A 189 -2.15 8.23 0.78
N PRO A 190 -3.08 9.17 0.94
CA PRO A 190 -3.34 9.82 2.23
C PRO A 190 -3.70 8.85 3.36
N GLN A 191 -4.28 7.70 3.05
CA GLN A 191 -4.63 6.69 4.05
C GLN A 191 -3.37 5.98 4.55
N ASP A 192 -2.51 5.52 3.65
CA ASP A 192 -1.28 4.81 3.99
C ASP A 192 -0.27 5.74 4.66
N ASP A 193 -0.18 6.99 4.20
CA ASP A 193 0.68 8.03 4.78
C ASP A 193 0.23 8.47 6.20
N SER A 194 -0.96 8.06 6.64
CA SER A 194 -1.50 8.37 7.97
C SER A 194 -1.51 7.19 8.93
N GLN A 195 -1.07 6.01 8.49
CA GLN A 195 -1.01 4.80 9.31
C GLN A 195 0.12 4.89 10.35
N ILE A 196 -0.03 4.11 11.42
CA ILE A 196 0.99 3.97 12.47
C ILE A 196 1.33 2.51 12.68
N TYR A 197 2.60 2.24 12.94
CA TYR A 197 3.15 0.89 12.99
C TYR A 197 3.79 0.63 14.34
N ILE A 198 3.44 -0.50 14.94
CA ILE A 198 4.04 -1.01 16.19
C ILE A 198 4.39 -2.49 16.04
N THR A 199 5.11 -3.02 17.00
CA THR A 199 5.38 -4.47 17.04
C THR A 199 4.11 -5.27 17.32
N ALA A 200 4.03 -6.51 16.83
CA ALA A 200 2.93 -7.43 17.14
C ALA A 200 2.76 -7.65 18.65
N ASP A 201 3.86 -7.70 19.41
CA ASP A 201 3.81 -7.84 20.87
C ASP A 201 3.16 -6.62 21.53
N SER A 202 3.57 -5.40 21.14
CA SER A 202 2.94 -4.17 21.65
C SER A 202 1.46 -4.04 21.22
N PHE A 203 1.12 -4.58 20.05
CA PHE A 203 -0.26 -4.63 19.61
C PHE A 203 -1.11 -5.54 20.51
N LYS A 204 -0.61 -6.73 20.82
CA LYS A 204 -1.26 -7.66 21.76
C LYS A 204 -1.41 -7.05 23.15
N GLU A 205 -0.41 -6.30 23.64
CA GLU A 205 -0.46 -5.59 24.92
C GLU A 205 -1.54 -4.48 24.95
N LEU A 206 -1.83 -3.84 23.81
CA LEU A 206 -2.89 -2.82 23.71
C LEU A 206 -4.30 -3.41 23.77
N TYR A 207 -4.47 -4.69 23.43
CA TYR A 207 -5.75 -5.37 23.36
C TYR A 207 -5.74 -6.71 24.12
N PRO A 208 -5.45 -6.70 25.44
CA PRO A 208 -5.17 -7.92 26.20
C PRO A 208 -6.38 -8.85 26.41
N ASN A 209 -7.59 -8.35 26.20
CA ASN A 209 -8.83 -9.10 26.41
C ASN A 209 -9.52 -9.51 25.10
N GLU A 210 -8.83 -9.36 23.98
CA GLU A 210 -9.38 -9.69 22.68
C GLU A 210 -8.70 -10.94 22.12
N ASP A 211 -9.49 -11.80 21.47
CA ASP A 211 -8.96 -12.91 20.69
C ASP A 211 -8.49 -12.33 19.33
N LEU A 212 -7.21 -11.99 19.27
CA LEU A 212 -6.63 -11.28 18.15
C LEU A 212 -6.31 -12.25 17.00
N LEU A 213 -6.95 -12.02 15.87
CA LEU A 213 -6.65 -12.70 14.62
C LEU A 213 -5.89 -11.76 13.69
N PHE A 214 -4.97 -12.31 12.89
CA PHE A 214 -4.34 -11.54 11.83
C PHE A 214 -5.38 -11.16 10.77
N ASN A 215 -5.42 -9.90 10.39
CA ASN A 215 -6.29 -9.44 9.31
C ASN A 215 -5.72 -9.82 7.94
N MET A 216 -4.40 -10.03 7.88
CA MET A 216 -3.66 -10.34 6.67
C MET A 216 -2.49 -11.26 7.00
N ILE A 217 -2.21 -12.21 6.11
CA ILE A 217 -0.94 -12.93 6.05
C ILE A 217 -0.25 -12.56 4.75
N ILE A 218 1.02 -12.22 4.82
CA ILE A 218 1.88 -12.01 3.66
C ILE A 218 2.87 -13.15 3.63
N ALA A 219 2.97 -13.83 2.48
CA ALA A 219 3.91 -14.92 2.31
C ALA A 219 4.84 -14.66 1.13
N ARG A 220 6.13 -14.91 1.32
CA ARG A 220 7.13 -14.90 0.26
C ARG A 220 7.14 -16.26 -0.41
N VAL A 221 7.00 -16.29 -1.73
CA VAL A 221 6.82 -17.50 -2.53
C VAL A 221 7.84 -17.60 -3.66
N GLU A 222 7.96 -18.79 -4.21
CA GLU A 222 8.79 -19.03 -5.38
C GLU A 222 8.16 -18.40 -6.64
N LEU A 223 8.91 -17.52 -7.30
CA LEU A 223 8.44 -16.75 -8.47
C LEU A 223 8.01 -17.63 -9.66
N GLU A 224 8.70 -18.75 -9.89
CA GLU A 224 8.42 -19.62 -11.03
C GLU A 224 7.06 -20.35 -10.90
N HIS A 225 6.52 -20.47 -9.71
CA HIS A 225 5.34 -21.29 -9.42
C HIS A 225 4.30 -20.58 -8.54
N VAL A 226 4.15 -19.28 -8.66
CA VAL A 226 3.25 -18.47 -7.81
C VAL A 226 1.83 -19.01 -7.81
N ASP A 227 1.21 -19.22 -8.98
CA ASP A 227 -0.17 -19.73 -9.08
C ASP A 227 -0.33 -21.12 -8.46
N GLY A 228 0.66 -21.98 -8.62
CA GLY A 228 0.67 -23.31 -8.01
C GLY A 228 0.76 -23.24 -6.48
N THR A 229 1.55 -22.29 -5.97
CA THR A 229 1.71 -22.05 -4.53
C THR A 229 0.44 -21.46 -3.94
N ILE A 230 -0.20 -20.49 -4.61
CA ILE A 230 -1.50 -19.95 -4.22
C ILE A 230 -2.52 -21.06 -4.01
N LYS A 231 -2.69 -21.95 -5.00
CA LYS A 231 -3.64 -23.08 -4.90
C LYS A 231 -3.32 -24.03 -3.73
N ARG A 232 -2.03 -24.26 -3.44
CA ARG A 232 -1.62 -25.10 -2.31
C ARG A 232 -1.95 -24.43 -0.97
N VAL A 233 -1.66 -23.14 -0.85
CA VAL A 233 -1.97 -22.34 0.35
C VAL A 233 -3.48 -22.30 0.60
N GLU A 234 -4.28 -22.02 -0.43
CA GLU A 234 -5.74 -22.04 -0.34
C GLU A 234 -6.26 -23.40 0.13
N LYS A 235 -5.73 -24.49 -0.45
CA LYS A 235 -6.08 -25.85 -0.05
C LYS A 235 -5.71 -26.12 1.41
N THR A 236 -4.50 -25.77 1.82
CA THR A 236 -4.01 -25.95 3.21
C THR A 236 -4.93 -25.25 4.21
N LEU A 237 -5.33 -24.00 3.91
CA LEU A 237 -6.22 -23.24 4.79
C LEU A 237 -7.63 -23.80 4.80
N ARG A 238 -8.15 -24.23 3.66
CA ARG A 238 -9.46 -24.88 3.54
C ARG A 238 -9.52 -26.19 4.34
N ASP A 239 -8.51 -27.03 4.19
CA ASP A 239 -8.39 -28.31 4.91
C ASP A 239 -8.32 -28.07 6.44
N LYS A 240 -7.66 -26.99 6.86
CA LYS A 240 -7.53 -26.64 8.29
C LYS A 240 -8.82 -26.08 8.89
N ARG A 241 -9.58 -25.29 8.16
CA ARG A 241 -10.86 -24.71 8.62
C ARG A 241 -12.03 -25.70 8.59
N GLY A 242 -11.92 -26.78 7.85
CA GLY A 242 -12.97 -27.80 7.75
C GLY A 242 -14.28 -27.31 7.09
N GLN A 243 -14.24 -26.20 6.37
CA GLN A 243 -15.39 -25.58 5.70
C GLN A 243 -15.11 -25.27 4.24
N GLU A 244 -16.10 -25.47 3.38
CA GLU A 244 -16.05 -25.09 1.97
C GLU A 244 -16.03 -23.56 1.76
N ASP A 245 -16.58 -22.78 2.70
CA ASP A 245 -16.60 -21.32 2.68
C ASP A 245 -15.42 -20.70 3.44
N VAL A 246 -14.23 -20.92 2.93
CA VAL A 246 -13.09 -20.09 3.29
C VAL A 246 -13.35 -18.70 2.72
N PRO A 247 -13.34 -17.63 3.56
CA PRO A 247 -13.40 -16.27 3.02
C PRO A 247 -12.31 -16.15 1.96
N VAL A 248 -12.71 -15.79 0.74
CA VAL A 248 -11.86 -15.85 -0.44
C VAL A 248 -10.58 -15.12 -0.14
N LEU A 249 -9.55 -15.89 -0.13
CA LEU A 249 -8.19 -15.45 -0.23
C LEU A 249 -8.05 -14.77 -1.59
N SER A 250 -8.15 -13.45 -1.62
CA SER A 250 -7.63 -12.72 -2.76
C SER A 250 -6.12 -12.76 -2.59
N ALA A 251 -5.51 -13.81 -3.12
CA ALA A 251 -4.10 -13.80 -3.39
C ALA A 251 -3.93 -12.82 -4.55
N TYR A 252 -3.61 -11.59 -4.26
CA TYR A 252 -3.12 -10.67 -5.27
C TYR A 252 -1.68 -11.07 -5.54
N GLY A 253 -1.50 -11.98 -6.51
CA GLY A 253 -0.27 -12.00 -7.24
C GLY A 253 -0.21 -10.65 -7.97
N LEU A 254 0.67 -9.77 -7.57
CA LEU A 254 1.03 -8.60 -8.34
C LEU A 254 1.84 -9.11 -9.54
N VAL A 255 1.14 -9.53 -10.60
CA VAL A 255 1.71 -9.83 -11.92
C VAL A 255 1.22 -8.77 -12.89
#